data_8ec50877025eb21e011ad2e407ea4e01
#
_entry.id   8ec50877025eb21e011ad2e407ea4e01
#
_cell.length_a   1.000
_cell.length_b   1.000
_cell.length_c   1.000
_cell.angle_alpha   90.00
_cell.angle_beta   90.00
_cell.angle_gamma   90.00
#
_symmetry.space_group_name_H-M   'P 1'
#
loop_
_entity.id
_entity.type
_entity.pdbx_description
1 polymer ?
#
loop_
_entity_poly.entity_id
_entity_poly.type
_entity_poly.pdbx_seq_one_letter_code
_entity_poly.pdbx_strand_id
1 'polypeptide(L)' 'VGSEMCIRDRPMVIINDGRVIHRNLTACGRDENWLRKQLSREKASSPREIFLLTLDEQGQVFCVRKERES' A
#
# COMPACT_ATOMS: atom_id res chain seq x y z
N VAL A 1 -13.02 16.49 16.23
CA VAL A 1 -13.56 16.47 15.06
C VAL A 1 -12.64 16.75 13.95
N GLY A 2 -11.98 17.82 13.94
CA GLY A 2 -11.06 18.09 12.91
C GLY A 2 -9.98 17.05 12.82
N SER A 3 -9.61 16.50 13.93
CA SER A 3 -8.55 15.55 13.92
C SER A 3 -8.92 14.32 13.15
N GLU A 4 -10.16 13.94 13.15
CA GLU A 4 -10.52 12.80 12.42
C GLU A 4 -10.41 13.04 10.97
N MET A 5 -10.71 14.22 10.54
CA MET A 5 -10.62 14.48 9.16
C MET A 5 -9.19 14.48 8.72
N CYS A 6 -8.31 14.91 9.54
CA CYS A 6 -6.92 14.89 9.19
C CYS A 6 -6.45 13.48 8.96
N ILE A 7 -6.91 12.57 9.73
CA ILE A 7 -6.50 11.21 9.55
C ILE A 7 -6.97 10.70 8.22
N ARG A 8 -8.13 11.08 7.82
CA ARG A 8 -8.63 10.59 6.57
C ARG A 8 -7.86 11.13 5.40
N ASP A 9 -7.23 12.26 5.54
CA ASP A 9 -6.49 12.81 4.45
C ASP A 9 -5.21 12.07 4.22
N ARG A 10 -4.79 11.20 5.09
CA ARG A 10 -3.52 10.55 4.94
C ARG A 10 -3.68 9.21 4.28
N PRO A 11 -2.79 8.88 3.35
CA PRO A 11 -2.87 7.56 2.74
C PRO A 11 -2.50 6.50 3.76
N MET A 12 -3.09 5.33 3.61
CA MET A 12 -2.82 4.24 4.50
C MET A 12 -1.70 3.41 3.93
N VAL A 13 -0.67 3.16 4.70
CA VAL A 13 0.48 2.42 4.22
C VAL A 13 0.15 0.94 4.21
N ILE A 14 0.19 0.34 3.04
CA ILE A 14 -0.10 -1.08 2.89
C ILE A 14 1.19 -1.89 2.90
N ILE A 15 2.24 -1.40 2.26
CA ILE A 15 3.52 -2.06 2.27
C ILE A 15 4.56 -1.05 2.72
N ASN A 16 5.38 -1.45 3.66
CA ASN A 16 6.43 -0.57 4.16
C ASN A 16 7.73 -1.36 4.14
N ASP A 17 8.67 -0.92 3.32
CA ASP A 17 9.99 -1.55 3.25
C ASP A 17 9.84 -3.04 2.93
N GLY A 18 8.97 -3.37 2.01
CA GLY A 18 8.80 -4.74 1.60
C GLY A 18 7.95 -5.57 2.52
N ARG A 19 7.37 -4.97 3.55
CA ARG A 19 6.55 -5.73 4.49
C ARG A 19 5.11 -5.32 4.37
N VAL A 20 4.24 -6.29 4.25
CA VAL A 20 2.82 -6.02 4.13
C VAL A 20 2.24 -5.76 5.51
N ILE A 21 1.54 -4.66 5.66
CA ILE A 21 0.89 -4.33 6.91
C ILE A 21 -0.54 -4.77 6.81
N HIS A 22 -0.78 -6.01 7.25
CA HIS A 22 -2.08 -6.62 7.06
C HIS A 22 -3.21 -5.86 7.77
N ARG A 23 -2.92 -5.29 8.90
CA ARG A 23 -3.97 -4.56 9.61
C ARG A 23 -4.43 -3.36 8.79
N ASN A 24 -3.52 -2.71 8.09
CA ASN A 24 -3.92 -1.57 7.27
C ASN A 24 -4.65 -2.03 6.04
N LEU A 25 -4.23 -3.16 5.49
CA LEU A 25 -4.89 -3.71 4.33
C LEU A 25 -6.34 -4.02 4.68
N THR A 26 -6.57 -4.64 5.81
CA THR A 26 -7.91 -4.95 6.26
C THR A 26 -8.69 -3.69 6.56
N ALA A 27 -8.04 -2.71 7.16
CA ALA A 27 -8.72 -1.46 7.50
C ALA A 27 -9.21 -0.74 6.26
N CYS A 28 -8.56 -0.94 5.14
CA CYS A 28 -8.98 -0.33 3.91
C CYS A 28 -10.05 -1.14 3.18
N GLY A 29 -10.44 -2.26 3.75
CA GLY A 29 -11.42 -3.12 3.12
C GLY A 29 -10.86 -3.89 1.96
N ARG A 30 -9.57 -4.12 1.93
CA ARG A 30 -8.92 -4.86 0.85
C ARG A 30 -8.42 -6.19 1.39
N ASP A 31 -8.05 -7.08 0.49
CA ASP A 31 -7.55 -8.37 0.93
C ASP A 31 -6.33 -8.72 0.10
N GLU A 32 -5.86 -9.94 0.27
CA GLU A 32 -4.65 -10.33 -0.42
C GLU A 32 -4.84 -10.42 -1.90
N ASN A 33 -6.04 -10.70 -2.36
CA ASN A 33 -6.29 -10.75 -3.79
C ASN A 33 -6.08 -9.37 -4.39
N TRP A 34 -6.56 -8.34 -3.70
CA TRP A 34 -6.37 -6.99 -4.18
C TRP A 34 -4.88 -6.67 -4.21
N LEU A 35 -4.15 -7.09 -3.17
CA LEU A 35 -2.73 -6.81 -3.11
C LEU A 35 -2.00 -7.49 -4.26
N ARG A 36 -2.35 -8.71 -4.56
CA ARG A 36 -1.72 -9.39 -5.66
C ARG A 36 -1.96 -8.68 -6.97
N LYS A 37 -3.14 -8.13 -7.14
CA LYS A 37 -3.42 -7.39 -8.35
C LYS A 37 -2.54 -6.17 -8.46
N GLN A 38 -2.32 -5.50 -7.34
CA GLN A 38 -1.46 -4.33 -7.35
C GLN A 38 -0.02 -4.71 -7.69
N LEU A 39 0.45 -5.81 -7.14
CA LEU A 39 1.79 -6.25 -7.44
C LEU A 39 1.93 -6.60 -8.91
N SER A 40 0.92 -7.23 -9.46
CA SER A 40 0.95 -7.59 -10.85
C SER A 40 0.99 -6.34 -11.73
N ARG A 41 0.25 -5.32 -11.36
CA ARG A 41 0.26 -4.09 -12.12
C ARG A 41 1.61 -3.42 -12.09
N GLU A 42 2.33 -3.57 -10.99
CA GLU A 42 3.64 -2.99 -10.87
C GLU A 42 4.71 -3.95 -11.36
N LYS A 43 4.31 -5.09 -11.87
CA LYS A 43 5.23 -6.09 -12.35
C LYS A 43 6.17 -6.56 -11.27
N ALA A 44 5.67 -6.65 -10.06
CA ALA A 44 6.45 -7.12 -8.93
C ALA A 44 6.03 -8.53 -8.60
N SER A 45 6.99 -9.40 -8.38
CA SER A 45 6.70 -10.78 -8.03
C SER A 45 6.24 -10.91 -6.62
N SER A 46 6.67 -10.04 -5.75
CA SER A 46 6.29 -10.16 -4.36
C SER A 46 6.34 -8.79 -3.71
N PRO A 47 5.71 -8.64 -2.56
CA PRO A 47 5.71 -7.35 -1.89
C PRO A 47 7.10 -6.89 -1.50
N ARG A 48 8.04 -7.82 -1.41
CA ARG A 48 9.38 -7.43 -1.04
C ARG A 48 10.01 -6.51 -2.05
N GLU A 49 9.51 -6.49 -3.28
CA GLU A 49 10.05 -5.62 -4.29
C GLU A 49 9.50 -4.22 -4.20
N ILE A 50 8.55 -4.00 -3.33
CA ILE A 50 7.92 -2.70 -3.16
C ILE A 50 8.47 -2.05 -1.91
N PHE A 51 8.95 -0.83 -2.03
CA PHE A 51 9.45 -0.13 -0.87
C PHE A 51 8.28 0.47 -0.10
N LEU A 52 7.33 1.04 -0.80
CA LEU A 52 6.21 1.68 -0.16
C LEU A 52 4.99 1.56 -1.05
N LEU A 53 3.89 1.14 -0.49
CA LEU A 53 2.63 1.11 -1.21
C LEU A 53 1.58 1.70 -0.30
N THR A 54 0.90 2.73 -0.75
CA THR A 54 -0.12 3.37 0.05
C THR A 54 -1.43 3.41 -0.72
N LEU A 55 -2.51 3.48 0.01
CA LEU A 55 -3.84 3.56 -0.58
C LEU A 55 -4.60 4.64 0.15
N ASP A 56 -5.10 5.64 -0.57
CA ASP A 56 -5.81 6.71 0.10
C ASP A 56 -7.29 6.41 0.09
N GLU A 57 -8.08 7.29 0.72
CA GLU A 57 -9.46 6.98 0.87
C GLU A 57 -10.20 7.13 -0.42
N GLN A 58 -9.65 7.71 -1.43
CA GLN A 58 -10.30 7.80 -2.71
C GLN A 58 -10.00 6.62 -3.57
N GLY A 59 -9.21 5.69 -3.07
CA GLY A 59 -8.87 4.52 -3.83
C GLY A 59 -7.64 4.66 -4.68
N GLN A 60 -6.91 5.76 -4.53
CA GLN A 60 -5.71 5.95 -5.31
C GLN A 60 -4.54 5.26 -4.67
N VAL A 61 -3.73 4.64 -5.48
CA VAL A 61 -2.59 3.87 -4.99
C VAL A 61 -1.31 4.57 -5.39
N PHE A 62 -0.43 4.72 -4.43
CA PHE A 62 0.88 5.30 -4.68
C PHE A 62 1.89 4.21 -4.37
N CYS A 63 2.73 3.89 -5.31
CA CYS A 63 3.66 2.78 -5.15
C CYS A 63 5.06 3.23 -5.45
N VAL A 64 5.99 2.90 -4.57
CA VAL A 64 7.40 3.17 -4.77
C VAL A 64 8.10 1.83 -4.75
N ARG A 65 8.79 1.50 -5.83
CA ARG A 65 9.49 0.23 -5.90
C ARG A 65 10.89 0.39 -5.35
N LYS A 66 11.41 -0.70 -4.81
CA LYS A 66 12.75 -0.65 -4.29
C LYS A 66 13.72 -0.58 -5.44
N GLU A 67 14.72 0.29 -5.28
CA GLU A 67 15.70 0.37 -6.26
C GLU A 67 16.73 -0.61 -6.00
N ARG A 68 17.02 -1.50 -6.87
CA ARG A 68 18.00 -2.46 -6.71
C ARG A 68 19.21 -1.98 -7.32
N GLU A 69 20.16 -1.84 -6.65
CA GLU A 69 21.34 -1.47 -7.14
C GLU A 69 21.97 -2.45 -7.85
N SER A 70 21.90 -3.45 -7.80
CA SER A 70 22.49 -4.54 -8.47
C SER A 70 23.28 -4.33 -9.56
#